data_a82ff759f8ea182d95221ffca38a980c
#
_entry.id   a82ff759f8ea182d95221ffca38a980c
#
_cell.length_a   1.000
_cell.length_b   1.000
_cell.length_c   1.000
_cell.angle_alpha   90.00
_cell.angle_beta   90.00
_cell.angle_gamma   90.00
#
_symmetry.space_group_name_H-M   'P 1'
#
loop_
_entity.id
_entity.type
_entity.pdbx_description
1 polymer ?
#
loop_
_entity_poly.entity_id
_entity_poly.type
_entity_poly.pdbx_seq_one_letter_code
_entity_poly.pdbx_strand_id
1 'polypeptide(L)'
;MVIEKSVPPLASSKGTLSRSNVPFQERLGRFPMEIGECSSHTKPPEGKSTHRRSGICDVSLGSGPRARVSSLRPIREAASVGISKEEMATGEESHNEDGMRMKVKAAQRSFWFAFRTLKDDDPKGRRFDAKAAKVVKASGRSVNEGKPIIGIVPGGDVGDDYTYRAQLGVIGLHRPIRAGIDFVRHGGKRLATSIVASGSYEDDIKNKKSIKYTGHGGNYMNEEKKKYDQKLERGNLALRNSFYMKNLVRLIHRIKNSDGEYKYVYKGLFLVTKCSRKRGRHGKLLWEFHLVFIHKG
;
A
#
# COMPACT_ATOMS: atom_id res chain seq x y z
N MET A 1 -19.77 -33.41 69.89
CA MET A 1 -18.73 -34.33 69.43
C MET A 1 -18.82 -34.38 67.91
N VAL A 2 -18.09 -33.49 67.21
CA VAL A 2 -18.10 -33.36 65.75
C VAL A 2 -16.69 -33.67 65.28
N ILE A 3 -16.56 -34.69 64.45
CA ILE A 3 -15.30 -35.19 63.95
C ILE A 3 -14.97 -34.44 62.65
N GLU A 4 -13.97 -33.56 62.68
CA GLU A 4 -13.40 -32.98 61.48
C GLU A 4 -12.53 -33.98 60.76
N LYS A 5 -12.83 -34.22 59.47
CA LYS A 5 -11.99 -34.97 58.55
C LYS A 5 -11.09 -34.00 57.80
N SER A 6 -9.80 -34.09 58.07
CA SER A 6 -8.74 -33.40 57.38
C SER A 6 -8.52 -34.01 55.96
N VAL A 7 -8.48 -33.13 54.96
CA VAL A 7 -8.12 -33.46 53.55
C VAL A 7 -6.63 -33.16 53.37
N PRO A 8 -5.85 -34.03 52.75
CA PRO A 8 -4.43 -33.77 52.49
C PRO A 8 -4.22 -32.85 51.27
N PRO A 9 -3.13 -32.08 51.21
CA PRO A 9 -2.89 -31.11 50.13
C PRO A 9 -2.41 -31.82 48.86
N LEU A 10 -2.95 -31.38 47.70
CA LEU A 10 -2.53 -31.76 46.37
C LEU A 10 -1.11 -31.22 46.06
N ALA A 11 -0.22 -32.10 45.67
CA ALA A 11 1.13 -31.75 45.21
C ALA A 11 1.09 -31.03 43.88
N SER A 12 1.63 -29.83 43.85
CA SER A 12 1.85 -29.01 42.66
C SER A 12 3.09 -29.49 41.91
N SER A 13 2.89 -30.19 40.79
CA SER A 13 3.97 -30.49 39.86
C SER A 13 4.23 -29.29 38.93
N LYS A 14 5.25 -28.51 39.25
CA LYS A 14 5.82 -27.48 38.35
C LYS A 14 6.63 -28.18 37.27
N GLY A 15 5.99 -28.48 36.15
CA GLY A 15 6.67 -28.83 34.90
C GLY A 15 7.24 -27.56 34.24
N THR A 16 8.52 -27.31 34.47
CA THR A 16 9.29 -26.30 33.72
C THR A 16 9.52 -26.81 32.31
N LEU A 17 8.73 -26.30 31.35
CA LEU A 17 9.01 -26.42 29.91
C LEU A 17 10.28 -25.64 29.60
N SER A 18 11.37 -26.36 29.36
CA SER A 18 12.63 -25.83 28.84
C SER A 18 12.39 -25.06 27.52
N ARG A 19 12.55 -23.77 27.54
CA ARG A 19 12.58 -22.92 26.32
C ARG A 19 13.84 -23.30 25.54
N SER A 20 13.66 -23.85 24.34
CA SER A 20 14.77 -24.13 23.42
C SER A 20 15.46 -22.83 23.03
N ASN A 21 16.76 -22.70 23.33
CA ASN A 21 17.63 -21.57 22.97
C ASN A 21 18.01 -21.53 21.47
N VAL A 22 17.06 -21.76 20.57
CA VAL A 22 17.31 -21.68 19.13
C VAL A 22 17.17 -20.24 18.67
N PRO A 23 18.16 -19.66 17.97
CA PRO A 23 18.10 -18.30 17.44
C PRO A 23 16.86 -18.06 16.58
N PHE A 24 16.33 -16.85 16.63
CA PHE A 24 15.10 -16.44 15.93
C PHE A 24 15.12 -16.77 14.43
N GLN A 25 16.25 -16.64 13.77
CA GLN A 25 16.40 -16.96 12.34
C GLN A 25 16.27 -18.45 12.02
N GLU A 26 16.74 -19.33 12.90
CA GLU A 26 16.62 -20.78 12.73
C GLU A 26 15.18 -21.28 12.93
N ARG A 27 14.39 -20.59 13.77
CA ARG A 27 12.96 -20.90 13.94
C ARG A 27 12.12 -20.62 12.68
N LEU A 28 12.52 -19.65 11.87
CA LEU A 28 11.87 -19.33 10.59
C LEU A 28 12.19 -20.33 9.48
N GLY A 29 13.29 -21.08 9.59
CA GLY A 29 13.73 -22.08 8.61
C GLY A 29 12.99 -23.44 8.62
N ARG A 30 12.17 -23.71 9.65
CA ARG A 30 11.53 -25.02 9.85
C ARG A 30 10.15 -25.21 9.21
N PHE A 31 9.75 -24.37 8.27
CA PHE A 31 8.56 -24.65 7.46
C PHE A 31 8.92 -25.53 6.25
N PRO A 32 8.14 -26.58 5.94
CA PRO A 32 8.38 -27.39 4.75
C PRO A 32 8.28 -26.51 3.50
N MET A 33 9.37 -26.51 2.73
CA MET A 33 9.47 -25.86 1.42
C MET A 33 9.15 -26.90 0.36
N GLU A 34 8.01 -26.77 -0.30
CA GLU A 34 7.87 -27.31 -1.64
C GLU A 34 8.17 -26.16 -2.61
N ILE A 35 9.34 -26.21 -3.23
CA ILE A 35 9.72 -25.27 -4.29
C ILE A 35 10.26 -26.09 -5.44
N GLY A 36 9.58 -25.98 -6.59
CA GLY A 36 10.13 -26.39 -7.87
C GLY A 36 11.27 -25.42 -8.26
N GLU A 37 12.44 -25.99 -8.57
CA GLU A 37 13.64 -25.28 -9.00
C GLU A 37 13.47 -24.66 -10.38
N CYS A 38 13.84 -23.40 -10.54
CA CYS A 38 14.21 -22.84 -11.82
C CYS A 38 15.48 -21.99 -11.64
N SER A 39 16.58 -22.51 -12.16
CA SER A 39 17.90 -21.89 -12.16
C SER A 39 18.05 -20.97 -13.39
N SER A 40 18.58 -19.75 -13.20
CA SER A 40 19.47 -19.13 -14.18
C SER A 40 20.27 -17.98 -13.57
N HIS A 41 21.57 -18.14 -13.63
CA HIS A 41 22.62 -17.16 -13.29
C HIS A 41 22.70 -16.06 -14.34
N THR A 42 22.87 -14.80 -13.92
CA THR A 42 23.80 -13.84 -14.59
C THR A 42 24.08 -12.65 -13.65
N LYS A 43 25.39 -12.36 -13.48
CA LYS A 43 25.94 -11.20 -12.77
C LYS A 43 25.92 -9.96 -13.68
N PRO A 44 25.77 -8.72 -13.16
CA PRO A 44 26.06 -7.50 -13.90
C PRO A 44 27.48 -6.98 -13.63
N PRO A 45 28.09 -6.22 -14.57
CA PRO A 45 29.43 -5.67 -14.43
C PRO A 45 29.47 -4.32 -13.73
N GLU A 46 30.61 -4.06 -13.07
CA GLU A 46 31.00 -2.80 -12.45
C GLU A 46 31.45 -1.78 -13.51
N GLY A 47 31.14 -0.51 -13.30
CA GLY A 47 31.60 0.60 -14.13
C GLY A 47 31.76 1.92 -13.37
N LYS A 48 32.96 2.43 -13.42
CA LYS A 48 33.63 3.49 -12.64
C LYS A 48 33.07 4.90 -12.83
N SER A 49 33.23 5.69 -11.75
CA SER A 49 33.19 7.15 -11.59
C SER A 49 34.05 7.95 -12.58
N THR A 50 33.58 9.13 -13.02
CA THR A 50 34.41 10.32 -13.19
C THR A 50 33.63 11.64 -13.08
N HIS A 51 34.34 12.63 -12.59
CA HIS A 51 34.06 13.99 -12.16
C HIS A 51 33.73 15.05 -13.22
N ARG A 52 33.13 16.15 -12.73
CA ARG A 52 33.25 17.61 -13.12
C ARG A 52 32.43 18.07 -14.34
N ARG A 53 31.82 19.24 -14.34
CA ARG A 53 32.10 20.60 -13.91
C ARG A 53 30.88 21.52 -14.14
N SER A 54 30.84 22.61 -13.39
CA SER A 54 30.00 23.81 -13.44
C SER A 54 29.92 24.48 -14.82
N GLY A 55 28.76 25.00 -15.19
CA GLY A 55 28.58 25.95 -16.26
C GLY A 55 27.30 26.76 -16.05
N ILE A 56 27.47 28.01 -15.65
CA ILE A 56 26.46 29.08 -15.60
C ILE A 56 26.29 29.59 -17.01
N CYS A 57 25.07 29.71 -17.51
CA CYS A 57 24.73 30.60 -18.61
C CYS A 57 23.35 31.21 -18.38
N ASP A 58 23.36 32.51 -18.12
CA ASP A 58 22.26 33.45 -18.31
C ASP A 58 21.87 33.50 -19.78
N VAL A 59 20.57 33.47 -20.09
CA VAL A 59 20.04 34.07 -21.33
C VAL A 59 18.65 34.65 -21.08
N SER A 60 18.59 35.92 -21.31
CA SER A 60 17.59 36.92 -21.47
C SER A 60 16.18 36.56 -21.99
N LEU A 61 15.23 37.36 -21.50
CA LEU A 61 13.88 37.65 -21.93
C LEU A 61 13.74 37.84 -23.45
N GLY A 62 12.81 37.07 -24.05
CA GLY A 62 12.28 37.30 -25.40
C GLY A 62 10.75 37.34 -25.38
N SER A 63 10.19 38.51 -25.63
CA SER A 63 8.79 38.79 -25.82
C SER A 63 8.32 38.36 -27.22
N GLY A 64 7.15 37.67 -27.32
CA GLY A 64 6.45 37.47 -28.58
C GLY A 64 5.34 36.43 -28.53
N PRO A 65 4.39 36.41 -29.47
CA PRO A 65 3.20 37.24 -29.54
C PRO A 65 1.88 36.46 -29.18
N ARG A 66 0.84 37.21 -28.91
CA ARG A 66 -0.55 36.74 -28.69
C ARG A 66 -1.04 35.90 -29.87
N ALA A 67 -1.42 34.62 -29.61
CA ALA A 67 -2.20 33.82 -30.54
C ALA A 67 -3.69 33.88 -30.19
N ARG A 68 -4.47 34.14 -31.22
CA ARG A 68 -5.94 34.29 -31.27
C ARG A 68 -6.64 33.02 -30.81
N VAL A 69 -7.70 33.21 -30.04
CA VAL A 69 -8.73 32.23 -29.73
C VAL A 69 -9.51 31.92 -31.01
N SER A 70 -9.41 30.69 -31.52
CA SER A 70 -10.30 30.17 -32.56
C SER A 70 -11.18 29.07 -31.99
N SER A 71 -12.47 29.27 -32.22
CA SER A 71 -13.67 28.46 -32.00
C SER A 71 -13.50 26.95 -31.77
N LEU A 72 -14.06 26.50 -30.66
CA LEU A 72 -14.33 25.10 -30.35
C LEU A 72 -15.37 24.51 -31.32
N ARG A 73 -14.98 23.52 -32.11
CA ARG A 73 -15.91 22.62 -32.78
C ARG A 73 -16.24 21.45 -31.83
N PRO A 74 -17.49 20.92 -31.80
CA PRO A 74 -17.84 19.80 -30.98
C PRO A 74 -17.19 18.54 -31.50
N ILE A 75 -16.56 17.76 -30.57
CA ILE A 75 -15.98 16.46 -30.86
C ILE A 75 -17.16 15.48 -31.03
N ARG A 76 -17.28 14.96 -32.23
CA ARG A 76 -18.16 13.84 -32.57
C ARG A 76 -17.73 12.59 -31.77
N GLU A 77 -18.72 11.76 -31.48
CA GLU A 77 -18.67 10.44 -30.87
C GLU A 77 -17.42 9.62 -31.26
N ALA A 78 -16.70 9.19 -30.23
CA ALA A 78 -15.68 8.17 -30.38
C ALA A 78 -16.35 6.84 -30.74
N ALA A 79 -16.08 6.41 -31.95
CA ALA A 79 -16.45 5.10 -32.47
C ALA A 79 -16.10 3.99 -31.47
N SER A 80 -17.06 3.11 -31.23
CA SER A 80 -16.89 1.84 -30.57
C SER A 80 -15.78 1.04 -31.29
N VAL A 81 -14.62 0.90 -30.64
CA VAL A 81 -13.66 -0.13 -30.97
C VAL A 81 -14.29 -1.43 -30.49
N GLY A 82 -14.81 -2.18 -31.46
CA GLY A 82 -15.29 -3.54 -31.26
C GLY A 82 -14.12 -4.41 -30.80
N ILE A 83 -14.15 -4.78 -29.52
CA ILE A 83 -13.36 -5.89 -29.02
C ILE A 83 -14.11 -7.14 -29.50
N SER A 84 -13.54 -7.79 -30.49
CA SER A 84 -13.97 -9.10 -30.96
C SER A 84 -14.02 -10.06 -29.78
N LYS A 85 -15.19 -10.69 -29.61
CA LYS A 85 -15.36 -11.85 -28.73
C LYS A 85 -14.70 -13.07 -29.37
N GLU A 86 -13.40 -13.16 -29.24
CA GLU A 86 -12.64 -14.37 -29.52
C GLU A 86 -11.27 -14.21 -28.89
N GLU A 87 -11.19 -14.65 -27.65
CA GLU A 87 -10.19 -15.51 -27.06
C GLU A 87 -10.63 -15.76 -25.62
N MET A 88 -11.43 -16.80 -25.47
CA MET A 88 -11.53 -17.50 -24.20
C MET A 88 -10.15 -18.12 -23.97
N ALA A 89 -9.25 -17.37 -23.38
CA ALA A 89 -8.01 -17.88 -22.85
C ALA A 89 -8.36 -18.88 -21.75
N THR A 90 -8.14 -20.07 -22.11
CA THR A 90 -8.20 -21.35 -21.45
C THR A 90 -7.55 -21.36 -20.07
N GLY A 91 -7.92 -22.32 -19.25
CA GLY A 91 -7.57 -22.65 -17.87
C GLY A 91 -6.20 -22.30 -17.24
N GLU A 92 -5.24 -21.79 -17.98
CA GLU A 92 -3.94 -21.37 -17.46
C GLU A 92 -3.97 -20.05 -16.68
N GLU A 93 -4.86 -19.11 -17.00
CA GLU A 93 -4.98 -17.85 -16.25
C GLU A 93 -5.63 -18.07 -14.89
N SER A 94 -6.65 -18.94 -14.79
CA SER A 94 -7.30 -19.25 -13.53
C SER A 94 -6.36 -19.98 -12.55
N HIS A 95 -5.53 -20.89 -13.03
CA HIS A 95 -4.52 -21.57 -12.23
C HIS A 95 -3.43 -20.63 -11.69
N ASN A 96 -3.11 -19.58 -12.46
CA ASN A 96 -2.12 -18.58 -12.03
C ASN A 96 -2.69 -17.62 -10.97
N GLU A 97 -3.95 -17.23 -11.08
CA GLU A 97 -4.63 -16.38 -10.07
C GLU A 97 -4.78 -17.11 -8.74
N ASP A 98 -5.22 -18.35 -8.74
CA ASP A 98 -5.32 -19.19 -7.55
C ASP A 98 -3.93 -19.40 -6.89
N GLY A 99 -2.91 -19.62 -7.69
CA GLY A 99 -1.53 -19.70 -7.23
C GLY A 99 -1.04 -18.42 -6.53
N MET A 100 -1.36 -17.25 -7.09
CA MET A 100 -1.02 -15.96 -6.48
C MET A 100 -1.83 -15.70 -5.21
N ARG A 101 -3.12 -16.09 -5.17
CA ARG A 101 -3.95 -15.99 -3.98
C ARG A 101 -3.39 -16.85 -2.83
N MET A 102 -2.93 -18.06 -3.13
CA MET A 102 -2.26 -18.93 -2.15
C MET A 102 -0.96 -18.32 -1.61
N LYS A 103 -0.15 -17.70 -2.48
CA LYS A 103 1.08 -16.99 -2.07
C LYS A 103 0.77 -15.80 -1.14
N VAL A 104 -0.27 -15.03 -1.44
CA VAL A 104 -0.74 -13.93 -0.56
C VAL A 104 -1.16 -14.48 0.81
N LYS A 105 -1.96 -15.55 0.86
CA LYS A 105 -2.34 -16.20 2.12
C LYS A 105 -1.12 -16.72 2.90
N ALA A 106 -0.14 -17.29 2.22
CA ALA A 106 1.11 -17.78 2.84
C ALA A 106 1.94 -16.61 3.41
N ALA A 107 2.06 -15.50 2.68
CA ALA A 107 2.74 -14.28 3.14
C ALA A 107 2.07 -13.71 4.40
N GLN A 108 0.73 -13.72 4.45
CA GLN A 108 -0.03 -13.30 5.64
C GLN A 108 0.21 -14.24 6.84
N ARG A 109 0.24 -15.56 6.63
CA ARG A 109 0.60 -16.51 7.69
C ARG A 109 2.02 -16.27 8.22
N SER A 110 2.98 -16.02 7.33
CA SER A 110 4.36 -15.66 7.70
C SER A 110 4.43 -14.37 8.50
N PHE A 111 3.61 -13.36 8.13
CA PHE A 111 3.52 -12.11 8.88
C PHE A 111 3.02 -12.35 10.31
N TRP A 112 1.93 -13.09 10.49
CA TRP A 112 1.37 -13.37 11.81
C TRP A 112 2.28 -14.24 12.66
N PHE A 113 2.99 -15.19 12.06
CA PHE A 113 4.00 -15.96 12.75
C PHE A 113 5.12 -15.05 13.29
N ALA A 114 5.72 -14.23 12.42
CA ALA A 114 6.78 -13.31 12.82
C ALA A 114 6.28 -12.27 13.86
N PHE A 115 5.05 -11.80 13.73
CA PHE A 115 4.44 -10.86 14.67
C PHE A 115 4.33 -11.47 16.08
N ARG A 116 3.81 -12.71 16.20
CA ARG A 116 3.68 -13.41 17.49
C ARG A 116 5.05 -13.70 18.10
N THR A 117 5.96 -14.27 17.33
CA THR A 117 7.32 -14.57 17.83
C THR A 117 8.02 -13.33 18.36
N LEU A 118 7.97 -12.21 17.62
CA LEU A 118 8.55 -10.94 18.08
C LEU A 118 7.89 -10.38 19.34
N LYS A 119 6.60 -10.58 19.51
CA LYS A 119 5.86 -10.16 20.69
C LYS A 119 6.17 -11.03 21.91
N ASP A 120 6.37 -12.33 21.70
CA ASP A 120 6.73 -13.28 22.76
C ASP A 120 8.17 -13.11 23.21
N ASP A 121 9.09 -12.80 22.28
CA ASP A 121 10.51 -12.56 22.58
C ASP A 121 10.74 -11.21 23.31
N ASP A 122 9.95 -10.19 23.02
CA ASP A 122 10.06 -8.85 23.63
C ASP A 122 8.66 -8.28 23.95
N PRO A 123 7.98 -8.74 25.04
CA PRO A 123 6.61 -8.32 25.36
C PRO A 123 6.43 -6.80 25.57
N LYS A 124 7.50 -6.08 25.92
CA LYS A 124 7.50 -4.62 26.11
C LYS A 124 7.85 -3.85 24.85
N GLY A 125 8.17 -4.56 23.75
CA GLY A 125 8.52 -3.97 22.47
C GLY A 125 7.37 -3.20 21.82
N ARG A 126 7.71 -2.42 20.79
CA ARG A 126 6.75 -1.62 20.03
C ARG A 126 6.87 -1.90 18.54
N ARG A 127 5.80 -1.58 17.81
CA ARG A 127 5.75 -1.65 16.35
C ARG A 127 6.07 -3.04 15.80
N PHE A 128 5.52 -4.08 16.43
CA PHE A 128 5.66 -5.46 15.97
C PHE A 128 5.15 -5.65 14.54
N ASP A 129 4.13 -4.88 14.13
CA ASP A 129 3.62 -4.82 12.77
C ASP A 129 4.71 -4.49 11.74
N ALA A 130 5.49 -3.44 12.00
CA ALA A 130 6.56 -3.01 11.10
C ALA A 130 7.78 -3.96 11.16
N LYS A 131 8.10 -4.48 12.36
CA LYS A 131 9.18 -5.46 12.55
C LYS A 131 8.85 -6.78 11.82
N ALA A 132 7.62 -7.31 11.97
CA ALA A 132 7.17 -8.52 11.29
C ALA A 132 7.19 -8.38 9.76
N ALA A 133 6.68 -7.27 9.22
CA ALA A 133 6.75 -7.00 7.79
C ALA A 133 8.20 -6.96 7.27
N LYS A 134 9.14 -6.39 8.05
CA LYS A 134 10.57 -6.39 7.71
C LYS A 134 11.15 -7.81 7.69
N VAL A 135 10.80 -8.66 8.66
CA VAL A 135 11.24 -10.06 8.73
C VAL A 135 10.72 -10.85 7.52
N VAL A 136 9.42 -10.74 7.21
CA VAL A 136 8.82 -11.44 6.06
C VAL A 136 9.47 -11.02 4.76
N LYS A 137 9.73 -9.73 4.59
CA LYS A 137 10.44 -9.21 3.42
C LYS A 137 11.88 -9.72 3.34
N ALA A 138 12.62 -9.68 4.44
CA ALA A 138 14.01 -10.15 4.47
C ALA A 138 14.13 -11.66 4.21
N SER A 139 13.10 -12.45 4.53
CA SER A 139 13.05 -13.89 4.24
C SER A 139 12.52 -14.25 2.84
N GLY A 140 12.28 -13.25 1.96
CA GLY A 140 11.77 -13.47 0.62
C GLY A 140 10.34 -14.02 0.55
N ARG A 141 9.56 -13.90 1.64
CA ARG A 141 8.19 -14.44 1.74
C ARG A 141 7.11 -13.38 1.47
N SER A 142 7.49 -12.15 1.17
CA SER A 142 6.54 -11.15 0.65
C SER A 142 6.26 -11.40 -0.83
N VAL A 143 5.11 -10.95 -1.29
CA VAL A 143 4.68 -11.11 -2.68
C VAL A 143 4.54 -9.75 -3.36
N ASN A 144 4.53 -9.75 -4.69
CA ASN A 144 4.43 -8.54 -5.51
C ASN A 144 5.52 -7.51 -5.17
N GLU A 145 6.73 -7.99 -4.90
CA GLU A 145 7.89 -7.14 -4.63
C GLU A 145 8.36 -6.36 -5.89
N GLY A 146 9.35 -5.50 -5.73
CA GLY A 146 9.87 -4.69 -6.82
C GLY A 146 9.17 -3.34 -6.95
N LYS A 147 8.82 -2.86 -8.14
CA LYS A 147 8.13 -1.56 -8.33
C LYS A 147 6.65 -1.64 -7.98
N PRO A 148 6.04 -0.56 -7.44
CA PRO A 148 4.60 -0.53 -7.22
C PRO A 148 3.82 -0.81 -8.51
N ILE A 149 2.86 -1.72 -8.46
CA ILE A 149 2.00 -2.11 -9.59
C ILE A 149 0.92 -1.03 -9.79
N ILE A 150 0.66 -0.64 -11.03
CA ILE A 150 -0.49 0.19 -11.41
C ILE A 150 -1.66 -0.76 -11.70
N GLY A 151 -2.85 -0.48 -11.17
CA GLY A 151 -4.03 -1.32 -11.37
C GLY A 151 -4.12 -2.49 -10.40
N ILE A 152 -4.51 -3.67 -10.90
CA ILE A 152 -4.72 -4.89 -10.12
C ILE A 152 -3.40 -5.41 -9.55
N VAL A 153 -3.43 -5.89 -8.32
CA VAL A 153 -2.31 -6.58 -7.67
C VAL A 153 -2.66 -8.05 -7.59
N PRO A 154 -1.88 -8.95 -8.22
CA PRO A 154 -2.18 -10.37 -8.25
C PRO A 154 -2.37 -10.96 -6.85
N GLY A 155 -3.44 -11.72 -6.66
CA GLY A 155 -3.79 -12.38 -5.41
C GLY A 155 -4.39 -11.48 -4.32
N GLY A 156 -4.64 -10.19 -4.62
CA GLY A 156 -5.36 -9.28 -3.73
C GLY A 156 -6.79 -9.05 -4.21
N ASP A 157 -7.79 -9.48 -3.43
CA ASP A 157 -9.20 -9.39 -3.80
C ASP A 157 -9.89 -8.19 -3.15
N VAL A 158 -10.86 -7.62 -3.84
CA VAL A 158 -11.70 -6.56 -3.28
C VAL A 158 -12.55 -7.10 -2.15
N GLY A 159 -12.45 -6.46 -1.01
CA GLY A 159 -13.05 -6.92 0.23
C GLY A 159 -12.03 -7.49 1.22
N ASP A 160 -10.84 -7.85 0.77
CA ASP A 160 -9.76 -8.26 1.69
C ASP A 160 -9.53 -7.23 2.77
N ASP A 161 -9.40 -7.71 4.01
CA ASP A 161 -9.13 -6.87 5.16
C ASP A 161 -7.81 -7.23 5.86
N TYR A 162 -7.19 -6.23 6.49
CA TYR A 162 -5.90 -6.33 7.15
C TYR A 162 -5.91 -5.54 8.44
N THR A 163 -5.48 -6.16 9.54
CA THR A 163 -5.40 -5.51 10.86
C THR A 163 -4.33 -4.42 10.88
N TYR A 164 -3.20 -4.68 10.25
CA TYR A 164 -2.07 -3.75 10.24
C TYR A 164 -1.76 -3.24 8.84
N ARG A 165 -1.49 -1.96 8.74
CA ARG A 165 -1.06 -1.34 7.48
C ARG A 165 0.21 -1.95 6.90
N ALA A 166 1.08 -2.47 7.76
CA ALA A 166 2.31 -3.15 7.36
C ALA A 166 2.05 -4.40 6.50
N GLN A 167 0.90 -5.10 6.70
CA GLN A 167 0.49 -6.26 5.91
C GLN A 167 0.24 -5.90 4.44
N LEU A 168 -0.29 -4.68 4.17
CA LEU A 168 -0.48 -4.20 2.79
C LEU A 168 0.84 -4.13 2.01
N GLY A 169 1.93 -3.78 2.70
CA GLY A 169 3.27 -3.75 2.12
C GLY A 169 3.86 -5.13 1.86
N VAL A 170 3.50 -6.13 2.68
CA VAL A 170 3.92 -7.54 2.51
C VAL A 170 3.32 -8.16 1.24
N ILE A 171 2.10 -7.74 0.87
CA ILE A 171 1.41 -8.28 -0.31
C ILE A 171 1.42 -7.34 -1.52
N GLY A 172 2.06 -6.17 -1.41
CA GLY A 172 2.21 -5.23 -2.52
C GLY A 172 1.01 -4.34 -2.82
N LEU A 173 -0.08 -4.37 -2.04
CA LEU A 173 -1.25 -3.50 -2.22
C LEU A 173 -0.94 -2.04 -1.94
N HIS A 174 -0.17 -1.75 -0.87
CA HIS A 174 0.27 -0.41 -0.50
C HIS A 174 1.54 -0.49 0.35
N ARG A 175 2.65 0.01 -0.16
CA ARG A 175 3.97 -0.20 0.46
C ARG A 175 4.33 0.74 1.60
N PRO A 176 4.01 2.04 1.53
CA PRO A 176 4.40 2.96 2.57
C PRO A 176 3.64 2.70 3.86
N ILE A 177 4.35 2.41 4.96
CA ILE A 177 3.70 2.18 6.26
C ILE A 177 3.07 3.47 6.80
N ARG A 178 3.59 4.66 6.47
CA ARG A 178 3.10 5.94 6.99
C ARG A 178 2.43 6.83 5.95
N ALA A 179 2.96 6.90 4.74
CA ALA A 179 2.39 7.76 3.69
C ALA A 179 1.07 7.17 3.17
N GLY A 180 0.01 7.94 3.06
CA GLY A 180 -1.30 7.49 2.59
C GLY A 180 -1.41 7.43 1.07
N ILE A 181 -0.38 7.83 0.31
CA ILE A 181 -0.33 7.73 -1.14
C ILE A 181 0.93 6.95 -1.51
N ASP A 182 0.77 5.84 -2.20
CA ASP A 182 1.86 5.11 -2.86
C ASP A 182 1.92 5.47 -4.34
N PHE A 183 3.12 5.48 -4.92
CA PHE A 183 3.31 5.87 -6.31
C PHE A 183 4.55 5.24 -6.93
N VAL A 184 4.55 5.18 -8.27
CA VAL A 184 5.67 4.70 -9.08
C VAL A 184 6.10 5.78 -10.08
N ARG A 185 7.33 5.70 -10.58
CA ARG A 185 7.77 6.43 -11.76
C ARG A 185 7.49 5.58 -13.01
N HIS A 186 6.69 6.14 -13.91
CA HIS A 186 6.32 5.52 -15.17
C HIS A 186 6.34 6.60 -16.26
N GLY A 187 7.05 6.38 -17.37
CA GLY A 187 7.17 7.37 -18.45
C GLY A 187 7.66 8.74 -17.96
N GLY A 188 8.66 8.78 -17.07
CA GLY A 188 9.21 10.03 -16.51
C GLY A 188 8.31 10.72 -15.49
N LYS A 189 7.05 10.30 -15.33
CA LYS A 189 6.07 10.89 -14.39
C LYS A 189 5.90 10.04 -13.13
N ARG A 190 5.50 10.66 -12.02
CA ARG A 190 5.04 9.95 -10.83
C ARG A 190 3.55 9.70 -10.98
N LEU A 191 3.13 8.42 -10.92
CA LEU A 191 1.72 8.01 -10.97
C LEU A 191 1.35 7.35 -9.65
N ALA A 192 0.21 7.73 -9.06
CA ALA A 192 -0.30 7.08 -7.87
C ALA A 192 -0.74 5.65 -8.20
N THR A 193 -0.40 4.70 -7.33
CA THR A 193 -0.78 3.30 -7.45
C THR A 193 -1.85 2.91 -6.45
N SER A 194 -1.79 3.49 -5.24
CA SER A 194 -2.78 3.26 -4.20
C SER A 194 -2.88 4.42 -3.22
N ILE A 195 -4.05 4.57 -2.60
CA ILE A 195 -4.30 5.48 -1.49
C ILE A 195 -4.88 4.74 -0.30
N VAL A 196 -4.56 5.24 0.91
CA VAL A 196 -5.19 4.81 2.16
C VAL A 196 -6.01 5.98 2.71
N ALA A 197 -7.34 5.85 2.64
CA ALA A 197 -8.26 6.75 3.28
C ALA A 197 -8.45 6.32 4.74
N SER A 198 -7.95 7.12 5.67
CA SER A 198 -7.93 6.77 7.10
C SER A 198 -8.91 7.59 7.95
N GLY A 199 -9.69 8.49 7.34
CA GLY A 199 -10.54 9.43 8.05
C GLY A 199 -9.76 10.48 8.86
N SER A 200 -8.41 10.47 8.74
CA SER A 200 -7.55 11.40 9.50
C SER A 200 -7.45 12.79 8.86
N TYR A 201 -7.88 12.93 7.61
CA TYR A 201 -8.06 14.18 6.90
C TYR A 201 -9.55 14.41 6.65
N GLU A 202 -9.91 15.52 6.02
CA GLU A 202 -11.29 15.78 5.59
C GLU A 202 -11.70 14.88 4.40
N ASP A 203 -11.44 13.56 4.54
CA ASP A 203 -11.85 12.59 3.54
C ASP A 203 -13.35 12.33 3.67
N ASP A 204 -14.08 12.47 2.59
CA ASP A 204 -15.52 12.27 2.53
C ASP A 204 -15.85 11.04 1.67
N ILE A 205 -16.22 9.94 2.32
CA ILE A 205 -16.66 8.70 1.68
C ILE A 205 -18.18 8.63 1.80
N LYS A 206 -18.87 9.44 1.02
CA LYS A 206 -20.36 9.54 1.08
C LYS A 206 -21.07 8.31 0.55
N ASN A 207 -20.46 7.60 -0.38
CA ASN A 207 -21.01 6.35 -0.92
C ASN A 207 -19.89 5.40 -1.34
N LYS A 208 -20.25 4.12 -1.57
CA LYS A 208 -19.27 3.10 -2.01
C LYS A 208 -18.65 3.37 -3.38
N LYS A 209 -19.17 4.36 -4.14
CA LYS A 209 -18.80 4.63 -5.53
C LYS A 209 -17.89 5.84 -5.71
N SER A 210 -17.76 6.70 -4.72
CA SER A 210 -16.90 7.89 -4.82
C SER A 210 -16.29 8.31 -3.50
N ILE A 211 -15.11 8.93 -3.56
CA ILE A 211 -14.41 9.49 -2.40
C ILE A 211 -13.82 10.85 -2.75
N LYS A 212 -13.90 11.79 -1.81
CA LYS A 212 -13.09 13.00 -1.78
C LYS A 212 -11.90 12.74 -0.87
N TYR A 213 -10.72 12.72 -1.44
CA TYR A 213 -9.47 12.42 -0.74
C TYR A 213 -8.64 13.69 -0.59
N THR A 214 -8.25 14.00 0.63
CA THR A 214 -7.39 15.14 0.93
C THR A 214 -5.92 14.78 0.78
N GLY A 215 -5.16 15.62 0.09
CA GLY A 215 -3.72 15.46 -0.09
C GLY A 215 -2.94 15.52 1.22
N HIS A 216 -1.67 15.22 1.15
CA HIS A 216 -0.77 15.12 2.30
C HIS A 216 0.08 16.37 2.51
N GLY A 217 0.61 16.52 3.73
CA GLY A 217 1.53 17.59 4.13
C GLY A 217 0.85 18.76 4.79
N GLY A 218 1.58 19.88 4.92
CA GLY A 218 1.09 21.08 5.58
C GLY A 218 1.01 21.00 7.10
N ASN A 219 1.55 19.94 7.73
CA ASN A 219 1.39 19.63 9.16
C ASN A 219 -0.08 19.57 9.61
N TYR A 220 -1.01 19.31 8.67
CA TYR A 220 -2.44 19.44 8.87
C TYR A 220 -2.97 18.58 10.04
N MET A 221 -2.38 17.40 10.21
CA MET A 221 -2.76 16.43 11.23
C MET A 221 -2.00 16.56 12.56
N ASN A 222 -1.00 17.41 12.64
CA ASN A 222 -0.23 17.60 13.87
C ASN A 222 -0.64 18.93 14.51
N GLU A 223 -1.39 18.87 15.60
CA GLU A 223 -1.95 20.05 16.24
C GLU A 223 -0.89 20.98 16.85
N GLU A 224 0.21 20.42 17.29
CA GLU A 224 1.33 21.17 17.91
C GLU A 224 2.17 21.95 16.90
N LYS A 225 2.16 21.52 15.61
CA LYS A 225 2.99 22.14 14.58
C LYS A 225 2.26 23.23 13.82
N LYS A 226 2.99 24.31 13.50
CA LYS A 226 2.49 25.37 12.61
C LYS A 226 1.99 24.80 11.32
N LYS A 227 0.77 25.17 10.94
CA LYS A 227 0.12 24.75 9.68
C LYS A 227 0.61 25.60 8.52
N TYR A 228 0.76 24.97 7.35
CA TYR A 228 1.07 25.65 6.09
C TYR A 228 0.34 24.99 4.92
N ASP A 229 0.32 25.66 3.79
CA ASP A 229 -0.32 25.16 2.58
C ASP A 229 0.32 23.85 2.11
N GLN A 230 -0.49 22.91 1.64
CA GLN A 230 0.02 21.68 1.06
C GLN A 230 0.75 21.95 -0.27
N LYS A 231 1.93 21.37 -0.41
CA LYS A 231 2.72 21.43 -1.63
C LYS A 231 2.28 20.39 -2.66
N LEU A 232 2.45 20.71 -3.94
CA LEU A 232 2.24 19.78 -5.04
C LEU A 232 3.51 18.98 -5.29
N GLU A 233 3.80 18.07 -4.41
CA GLU A 233 5.00 17.22 -4.46
C GLU A 233 4.67 15.78 -4.08
N ARG A 234 5.59 14.85 -4.33
CA ARG A 234 5.49 13.44 -3.95
C ARG A 234 4.13 12.82 -4.31
N GLY A 235 3.36 12.38 -3.33
CA GLY A 235 2.05 11.75 -3.50
C GLY A 235 0.98 12.68 -4.11
N ASN A 236 0.94 13.96 -3.69
CA ASN A 236 0.01 14.94 -4.27
C ASN A 236 0.27 15.15 -5.77
N LEU A 237 1.55 15.26 -6.16
CA LEU A 237 1.93 15.34 -7.56
C LEU A 237 1.58 14.05 -8.32
N ALA A 238 1.76 12.89 -7.68
CA ALA A 238 1.42 11.61 -8.28
C ALA A 238 -0.09 11.49 -8.55
N LEU A 239 -0.96 11.87 -7.60
CA LEU A 239 -2.41 11.88 -7.79
C LEU A 239 -2.85 12.89 -8.87
N ARG A 240 -2.22 14.09 -8.93
CA ARG A 240 -2.48 15.04 -10.01
C ARG A 240 -2.09 14.46 -11.37
N ASN A 241 -0.94 13.81 -11.45
CA ASN A 241 -0.53 13.17 -12.70
C ASN A 241 -1.48 12.03 -13.06
N SER A 242 -1.94 11.24 -12.09
CA SER A 242 -2.95 10.18 -12.31
C SER A 242 -4.27 10.75 -12.84
N PHE A 243 -4.68 11.95 -12.41
CA PHE A 243 -5.83 12.64 -13.00
C PHE A 243 -5.66 12.88 -14.51
N TYR A 244 -4.49 13.34 -14.94
CA TYR A 244 -4.22 13.58 -16.37
C TYR A 244 -3.99 12.29 -17.16
N MET A 245 -3.27 11.33 -16.57
CA MET A 245 -2.90 10.08 -17.24
C MET A 245 -4.00 9.03 -17.19
N LYS A 246 -5.07 9.26 -16.43
CA LYS A 246 -6.23 8.36 -16.28
C LYS A 246 -5.86 6.94 -15.83
N ASN A 247 -4.74 6.76 -15.12
CA ASN A 247 -4.41 5.46 -14.56
C ASN A 247 -5.26 5.14 -13.33
N LEU A 248 -5.51 3.86 -13.11
CA LEU A 248 -6.29 3.37 -11.98
C LEU A 248 -5.48 3.42 -10.69
N VAL A 249 -6.15 3.79 -9.59
CA VAL A 249 -5.58 3.91 -8.25
C VAL A 249 -6.38 3.02 -7.29
N ARG A 250 -5.69 2.13 -6.58
CA ARG A 250 -6.33 1.29 -5.55
C ARG A 250 -6.76 2.13 -4.36
N LEU A 251 -7.97 1.90 -3.87
CA LEU A 251 -8.45 2.48 -2.61
C LEU A 251 -8.39 1.45 -1.50
N ILE A 252 -7.64 1.77 -0.44
CA ILE A 252 -7.68 1.07 0.83
C ILE A 252 -8.38 1.99 1.85
N HIS A 253 -9.45 1.50 2.46
CA HIS A 253 -10.22 2.25 3.44
C HIS A 253 -9.95 1.71 4.84
N ARG A 254 -9.51 2.58 5.75
CA ARG A 254 -9.41 2.25 7.18
C ARG A 254 -10.78 2.43 7.81
N ILE A 255 -11.36 1.34 8.24
CA ILE A 255 -12.66 1.31 8.92
C ILE A 255 -12.49 0.87 10.37
N LYS A 256 -13.42 1.27 11.22
CA LYS A 256 -13.55 0.78 12.58
C LYS A 256 -14.56 -0.37 12.57
N ASN A 257 -14.21 -1.52 13.15
CA ASN A 257 -15.14 -2.64 13.30
C ASN A 257 -16.08 -2.43 14.49
N SER A 258 -17.00 -3.37 14.73
CA SER A 258 -17.93 -3.38 15.87
C SER A 258 -17.20 -3.32 17.21
N ASP A 259 -16.05 -3.97 17.31
CA ASP A 259 -15.25 -4.10 18.54
C ASP A 259 -14.39 -2.86 18.82
N GLY A 260 -14.52 -1.85 17.96
CA GLY A 260 -13.77 -0.60 18.07
C GLY A 260 -12.36 -0.65 17.48
N GLU A 261 -11.92 -1.78 16.95
CA GLU A 261 -10.61 -1.93 16.30
C GLU A 261 -10.63 -1.43 14.86
N TYR A 262 -9.46 -1.05 14.35
CA TYR A 262 -9.32 -0.59 12.99
C TYR A 262 -8.84 -1.70 12.06
N LYS A 263 -9.45 -1.76 10.87
CA LYS A 263 -9.04 -2.60 9.76
C LYS A 263 -8.81 -1.78 8.49
N TYR A 264 -7.96 -2.27 7.62
CA TYR A 264 -7.68 -1.72 6.29
C TYR A 264 -8.32 -2.62 5.25
N VAL A 265 -9.36 -2.14 4.58
CA VAL A 265 -10.12 -2.92 3.60
C VAL A 265 -9.81 -2.44 2.19
N TYR A 266 -9.42 -3.35 1.32
CA TYR A 266 -9.26 -3.06 -0.10
C TYR A 266 -10.62 -2.87 -0.77
N LYS A 267 -10.84 -1.70 -1.37
CA LYS A 267 -12.15 -1.30 -1.94
C LYS A 267 -12.19 -1.35 -3.46
N GLY A 268 -11.12 -1.76 -4.13
CA GLY A 268 -11.05 -1.85 -5.58
C GLY A 268 -10.33 -0.69 -6.25
N LEU A 269 -10.58 -0.54 -7.54
CA LEU A 269 -9.91 0.40 -8.43
C LEU A 269 -10.76 1.64 -8.67
N PHE A 270 -10.13 2.80 -8.56
CA PHE A 270 -10.73 4.11 -8.68
C PHE A 270 -9.98 4.96 -9.70
N LEU A 271 -10.70 5.83 -10.38
CA LEU A 271 -10.17 6.83 -11.29
C LEU A 271 -10.20 8.20 -10.62
N VAL A 272 -9.11 8.95 -10.69
CA VAL A 272 -9.09 10.35 -10.26
C VAL A 272 -9.82 11.20 -11.31
N THR A 273 -10.97 11.76 -10.94
CA THR A 273 -11.84 12.53 -11.86
C THR A 273 -11.74 14.04 -11.69
N LYS A 274 -11.27 14.51 -10.52
CA LYS A 274 -11.08 15.94 -10.23
C LYS A 274 -9.87 16.12 -9.32
N CYS A 275 -9.14 17.23 -9.56
CA CYS A 275 -8.04 17.70 -8.75
C CYS A 275 -8.21 19.21 -8.54
N SER A 276 -8.32 19.63 -7.29
CA SER A 276 -8.57 21.06 -6.95
C SER A 276 -7.85 21.43 -5.65
N ARG A 277 -7.78 22.74 -5.39
CA ARG A 277 -7.36 23.26 -4.09
C ARG A 277 -8.57 23.81 -3.35
N LYS A 278 -8.65 23.55 -2.03
CA LYS A 278 -9.65 24.14 -1.15
C LYS A 278 -9.00 24.67 0.13
N ARG A 279 -9.65 25.61 0.81
CA ARG A 279 -9.29 25.98 2.17
C ARG A 279 -9.84 24.93 3.15
N GLY A 280 -8.96 24.37 3.97
CA GLY A 280 -9.35 23.47 5.05
C GLY A 280 -9.68 24.23 6.34
N ARG A 281 -10.05 23.50 7.39
CA ARG A 281 -10.46 24.03 8.72
C ARG A 281 -9.47 24.99 9.37
N HIS A 282 -8.18 24.91 9.02
CA HIS A 282 -7.14 25.82 9.54
C HIS A 282 -6.83 26.99 8.60
N GLY A 283 -7.71 27.29 7.64
CA GLY A 283 -7.53 28.37 6.65
C GLY A 283 -6.43 28.14 5.62
N LYS A 284 -5.71 26.99 5.67
CA LYS A 284 -4.62 26.65 4.76
C LYS A 284 -5.14 25.93 3.51
N LEU A 285 -4.43 26.11 2.40
CA LEU A 285 -4.78 25.49 1.14
C LEU A 285 -4.39 24.02 1.13
N LEU A 286 -5.37 23.16 0.85
CA LEU A 286 -5.24 21.72 0.72
C LEU A 286 -5.47 21.30 -0.72
N TRP A 287 -4.82 20.21 -1.13
CA TRP A 287 -5.16 19.50 -2.35
C TRP A 287 -6.32 18.55 -2.08
N GLU A 288 -7.34 18.60 -2.92
CA GLU A 288 -8.49 17.70 -2.89
C GLU A 288 -8.59 16.96 -4.22
N PHE A 289 -8.74 15.64 -4.12
CA PHE A 289 -8.86 14.71 -5.24
C PHE A 289 -10.20 14.00 -5.15
N HIS A 290 -10.98 14.00 -6.20
CA HIS A 290 -12.18 13.19 -6.30
C HIS A 290 -11.84 11.92 -7.07
N LEU A 291 -12.17 10.80 -6.50
CA LEU A 291 -11.97 9.50 -7.12
C LEU A 291 -13.32 8.79 -7.23
N VAL A 292 -13.55 8.15 -8.37
CA VAL A 292 -14.77 7.40 -8.67
C VAL A 292 -14.39 5.93 -8.87
N PHE A 293 -15.19 5.04 -8.31
CA PHE A 293 -15.07 3.61 -8.47
C PHE A 293 -15.28 3.19 -9.92
N ILE A 294 -14.40 2.38 -10.45
CA ILE A 294 -14.46 1.89 -11.83
C ILE A 294 -14.68 0.39 -11.87
N HIS A 295 -13.91 -0.36 -11.08
CA HIS A 295 -13.92 -1.80 -11.19
C HIS A 295 -13.61 -2.49 -9.85
N LYS A 296 -14.14 -3.69 -9.69
CA LYS A 296 -13.85 -4.48 -8.48
C LYS A 296 -12.46 -5.12 -8.50
N GLY A 297 -11.87 -5.36 -9.66
CA GLY A 297 -10.63 -6.10 -9.82
C GLY A 297 -10.93 -7.54 -10.18
#